data_70df2a5959d76dae0f63aea72d453df6
#
_entry.id   70df2a5959d76dae0f63aea72d453df6
#
_cell.length_a   1.000
_cell.length_b   1.000
_cell.length_c   1.000
_cell.angle_alpha   90.00
_cell.angle_beta   90.00
_cell.angle_gamma   90.00
#
_symmetry.space_group_name_H-M   'P 1'
#
loop_
_entity.id
_entity.type
_entity.pdbx_description
1 polymer ?
#
loop_
_entity_poly.entity_id
_entity_poly.type
_entity_poly.pdbx_seq_one_letter_code
_entity_poly.pdbx_strand_id
1 'polypeptide(L)'
;MSGPTMDPKTGNASGSIGAGVDGDPDAMVDRTEQGAAGPSDGATGPVNDRRASDTPTDPARLLRRSARRTERVPTAGGSTLHLLVLSSTVEDTTVVDLATRTVMRVRVPWPEGHEPDINTFDVVEVTLAEDPERDDLARPEATTVADLPRHVGTLRGRHLRKLLRRLVASPDGPLLGFPGPSAPYWEFRGFRPSVAIIEPTRRPQLIRRQADGTTWVRFGWDRDDVWLPVEDRNAARALDAARRERLSGKSLATALGFDPQYLLVTVSPPRDGHCYKVCAAVLPRG
;
A
#
# COMPACT_ATOMS: atom_id res chain seq x y z
N MET A 1 60.86 2.95 7.41
CA MET A 1 60.54 1.51 7.54
C MET A 1 59.35 1.25 6.67
N SER A 2 59.59 0.50 5.61
CA SER A 2 58.73 0.28 4.45
C SER A 2 57.72 -0.84 4.75
N GLY A 3 56.47 -0.63 4.40
CA GLY A 3 55.45 -1.67 4.42
C GLY A 3 55.06 -2.07 3.00
N PRO A 4 54.60 -3.30 2.74
CA PRO A 4 54.41 -3.78 1.38
C PRO A 4 53.01 -3.50 0.81
N THR A 5 53.05 -3.12 -0.46
CA THR A 5 51.99 -3.07 -1.47
C THR A 5 51.52 -4.50 -1.81
N MET A 6 50.21 -4.73 -1.92
CA MET A 6 49.64 -5.92 -2.56
C MET A 6 48.67 -5.52 -3.67
N ASP A 7 48.98 -6.01 -4.87
CA ASP A 7 48.22 -5.88 -6.11
C ASP A 7 46.95 -6.77 -6.15
N PRO A 8 45.91 -6.37 -6.92
CA PRO A 8 44.75 -7.21 -7.15
C PRO A 8 44.93 -8.14 -8.35
N LYS A 9 44.60 -9.41 -8.15
CA LYS A 9 44.54 -10.44 -9.18
C LYS A 9 43.22 -10.41 -9.91
N THR A 10 43.30 -10.10 -11.18
CA THR A 10 42.29 -10.34 -12.22
C THR A 10 42.01 -11.84 -12.40
N GLY A 11 40.74 -12.20 -12.43
CA GLY A 11 40.26 -13.53 -12.79
C GLY A 11 39.12 -13.43 -13.79
N ASN A 12 39.48 -13.60 -15.05
CA ASN A 12 38.61 -13.73 -16.20
C ASN A 12 38.09 -15.18 -16.28
N ALA A 13 36.81 -15.41 -16.44
CA ALA A 13 36.25 -16.67 -16.94
C ALA A 13 35.02 -16.44 -17.79
N SER A 14 35.27 -16.49 -19.10
CA SER A 14 34.27 -16.67 -20.15
C SER A 14 33.61 -18.04 -20.04
N GLY A 15 32.29 -18.09 -20.29
CA GLY A 15 31.51 -19.32 -20.45
C GLY A 15 30.35 -19.05 -21.34
N SER A 16 30.56 -19.11 -22.64
CA SER A 16 29.54 -19.20 -23.71
C SER A 16 29.17 -20.66 -23.89
N ILE A 17 27.93 -20.95 -24.30
CA ILE A 17 27.33 -22.08 -25.00
C ILE A 17 25.83 -22.05 -24.66
N GLY A 18 24.83 -22.06 -25.53
CA GLY A 18 24.69 -22.37 -26.91
C GLY A 18 23.25 -22.62 -27.23
N ALA A 19 22.82 -22.29 -28.43
CA ALA A 19 21.81 -22.88 -29.29
C ALA A 19 20.47 -23.35 -28.66
N GLY A 20 19.30 -22.82 -29.00
CA GLY A 20 18.71 -22.92 -30.34
C GLY A 20 17.67 -24.02 -30.35
N VAL A 21 16.36 -23.71 -30.37
CA VAL A 21 15.32 -24.58 -30.97
C VAL A 21 14.27 -23.65 -31.56
N ASP A 22 14.24 -23.68 -32.90
CA ASP A 22 13.15 -23.24 -33.74
C ASP A 22 11.92 -24.15 -33.53
N GLY A 23 10.74 -23.61 -33.52
CA GLY A 23 9.48 -24.31 -33.52
C GLY A 23 8.43 -23.51 -34.27
N ASP A 24 8.18 -23.93 -35.46
CA ASP A 24 7.35 -23.40 -36.54
C ASP A 24 5.86 -23.33 -36.17
N PRO A 25 5.10 -22.37 -36.65
CA PRO A 25 3.65 -22.28 -36.54
C PRO A 25 2.98 -22.78 -37.81
N ASP A 26 2.01 -23.63 -37.70
CA ASP A 26 0.87 -23.75 -38.62
C ASP A 26 -0.04 -24.90 -38.24
N ALA A 27 -1.25 -24.59 -37.81
CA ALA A 27 -2.40 -25.46 -38.02
C ALA A 27 -3.70 -24.65 -37.96
N MET A 28 -4.05 -24.12 -39.11
CA MET A 28 -5.39 -23.75 -39.53
C MET A 28 -6.31 -24.97 -39.44
N VAL A 29 -7.42 -24.92 -38.74
CA VAL A 29 -8.60 -25.73 -39.04
C VAL A 29 -9.85 -24.90 -38.91
N ASP A 30 -10.36 -24.60 -40.09
CA ASP A 30 -11.68 -24.10 -40.46
C ASP A 30 -12.75 -25.18 -40.16
N ARG A 31 -13.85 -24.83 -39.51
CA ARG A 31 -15.11 -25.60 -39.61
C ARG A 31 -16.32 -24.72 -39.38
N THR A 32 -16.82 -24.25 -40.49
CA THR A 32 -18.20 -23.87 -40.76
C THR A 32 -19.09 -25.13 -40.61
N GLU A 33 -20.21 -25.05 -39.92
CA GLU A 33 -21.45 -25.70 -40.34
C GLU A 33 -22.68 -25.00 -39.77
N GLN A 34 -23.59 -24.74 -40.68
CA GLN A 34 -24.93 -24.20 -40.64
C GLN A 34 -25.94 -25.24 -40.05
N GLY A 35 -27.03 -24.75 -39.53
CA GLY A 35 -28.26 -25.51 -39.25
C GLY A 35 -29.27 -24.65 -38.52
N ALA A 36 -30.10 -23.96 -39.15
CA ALA A 36 -31.49 -24.07 -39.65
C ALA A 36 -32.56 -24.23 -38.51
N ALA A 37 -33.34 -23.17 -38.42
CA ALA A 37 -34.76 -22.93 -38.23
C ALA A 37 -35.69 -23.98 -37.62
N GLY A 38 -36.58 -23.50 -36.73
CA GLY A 38 -37.90 -24.04 -36.47
C GLY A 38 -38.63 -23.32 -35.33
N PRO A 39 -39.78 -22.71 -35.56
CA PRO A 39 -40.62 -22.08 -34.54
C PRO A 39 -41.64 -23.07 -33.95
N SER A 40 -41.93 -22.92 -32.65
CA SER A 40 -43.20 -23.43 -32.10
C SER A 40 -43.76 -22.51 -31.01
N ASP A 41 -44.96 -22.04 -31.27
CA ASP A 41 -45.89 -21.38 -30.38
C ASP A 41 -46.25 -22.23 -29.16
N GLY A 42 -46.55 -21.63 -28.03
CA GLY A 42 -47.24 -22.34 -26.97
C GLY A 42 -47.35 -21.63 -25.62
N ALA A 43 -48.46 -20.89 -25.44
CA ALA A 43 -49.28 -20.81 -24.22
C ALA A 43 -48.71 -20.25 -22.88
N THR A 44 -49.17 -19.06 -22.59
CA THR A 44 -49.72 -18.47 -21.33
C THR A 44 -49.83 -19.35 -20.09
N GLY A 45 -49.19 -18.86 -18.99
CA GLY A 45 -49.55 -19.16 -17.60
C GLY A 45 -48.85 -18.23 -16.64
N PRO A 46 -49.53 -17.54 -15.72
CA PRO A 46 -48.86 -16.66 -14.76
C PRO A 46 -48.28 -17.50 -13.63
N VAL A 47 -46.99 -17.74 -13.67
CA VAL A 47 -46.25 -18.37 -12.56
C VAL A 47 -45.77 -17.26 -11.64
N ASN A 48 -46.32 -17.31 -10.46
CA ASN A 48 -45.98 -16.50 -9.28
C ASN A 48 -44.53 -16.87 -8.83
N ASP A 49 -43.53 -16.20 -9.38
CA ASP A 49 -42.12 -16.44 -9.07
C ASP A 49 -41.70 -15.52 -7.92
N ARG A 50 -41.94 -16.01 -6.69
CA ARG A 50 -41.24 -15.52 -5.51
C ARG A 50 -39.77 -16.01 -5.60
N ARG A 51 -38.97 -15.37 -6.42
CA ARG A 51 -37.54 -15.53 -6.36
C ARG A 51 -37.03 -14.87 -5.11
N ALA A 52 -36.67 -15.71 -4.12
CA ALA A 52 -35.72 -15.37 -3.11
C ALA A 52 -34.46 -14.86 -3.84
N SER A 53 -34.15 -13.58 -3.64
CA SER A 53 -32.95 -12.96 -4.19
C SER A 53 -31.73 -13.43 -3.38
N ASP A 54 -31.28 -14.64 -3.63
CA ASP A 54 -29.90 -15.03 -3.34
C ASP A 54 -29.00 -14.27 -4.32
N THR A 55 -28.78 -12.99 -4.01
CA THR A 55 -27.76 -12.21 -4.71
C THR A 55 -26.41 -12.71 -4.21
N PRO A 56 -25.61 -13.43 -5.02
CA PRO A 56 -24.26 -13.80 -4.61
C PRO A 56 -23.54 -12.52 -4.22
N THR A 57 -22.94 -12.53 -3.05
CA THR A 57 -22.15 -11.39 -2.56
C THR A 57 -20.98 -11.21 -3.51
N ASP A 58 -21.16 -10.30 -4.47
CA ASP A 58 -20.17 -9.99 -5.50
C ASP A 58 -18.86 -9.54 -4.81
N PRO A 59 -17.75 -10.32 -4.93
CA PRO A 59 -16.47 -9.94 -4.35
C PRO A 59 -16.02 -8.55 -4.76
N ALA A 60 -16.41 -8.09 -5.97
CA ALA A 60 -16.17 -6.74 -6.43
C ALA A 60 -16.95 -5.67 -5.63
N ARG A 61 -18.07 -6.03 -4.98
CA ARG A 61 -18.78 -5.11 -4.08
C ARG A 61 -18.07 -4.95 -2.74
N LEU A 62 -17.43 -6.01 -2.23
CA LEU A 62 -16.60 -5.93 -1.03
C LEU A 62 -15.33 -5.12 -1.31
N LEU A 63 -14.68 -5.35 -2.44
CA LEU A 63 -13.55 -4.55 -2.92
C LEU A 63 -13.95 -3.08 -3.15
N ARG A 64 -15.14 -2.81 -3.69
CA ARG A 64 -15.66 -1.44 -3.86
C ARG A 64 -15.94 -0.73 -2.53
N ARG A 65 -16.35 -1.44 -1.49
CA ARG A 65 -16.52 -0.87 -0.14
C ARG A 65 -15.17 -0.51 0.49
N SER A 66 -14.15 -1.34 0.29
CA SER A 66 -12.77 -1.08 0.73
C SER A 66 -12.14 0.03 -0.13
N ALA A 67 -12.32 0.00 -1.45
CA ALA A 67 -11.86 1.02 -2.38
C ALA A 67 -12.49 2.40 -2.15
N ARG A 68 -13.77 2.47 -1.72
CA ARG A 68 -14.43 3.75 -1.39
C ARG A 68 -13.78 4.51 -0.24
N ARG A 69 -12.95 3.85 0.58
CA ARG A 69 -12.21 4.51 1.67
C ARG A 69 -10.90 5.16 1.20
N THR A 70 -10.40 4.70 0.06
CA THR A 70 -9.22 5.25 -0.62
C THR A 70 -9.58 5.92 -1.94
N GLU A 71 -10.90 5.91 -2.28
CA GLU A 71 -11.39 6.58 -3.47
C GLU A 71 -11.14 8.08 -3.31
N ARG A 72 -10.47 8.61 -4.30
CA ARG A 72 -10.14 10.01 -4.39
C ARG A 72 -11.40 10.85 -4.30
N VAL A 73 -11.50 11.65 -3.26
CA VAL A 73 -12.49 12.72 -3.23
C VAL A 73 -12.05 13.76 -4.26
N PRO A 74 -12.87 14.08 -5.27
CA PRO A 74 -12.58 15.15 -6.20
C PRO A 74 -12.50 16.44 -5.40
N THR A 75 -11.30 16.89 -5.09
CA THR A 75 -11.08 18.15 -4.40
C THR A 75 -10.58 19.14 -5.45
N ALA A 76 -11.27 20.25 -5.58
CA ALA A 76 -10.88 21.29 -6.53
C ALA A 76 -9.47 21.81 -6.20
N GLY A 77 -8.66 22.05 -7.22
CA GLY A 77 -7.37 22.71 -7.05
C GLY A 77 -7.52 24.02 -6.30
N GLY A 78 -6.48 24.44 -5.57
CA GLY A 78 -6.51 25.61 -4.71
C GLY A 78 -7.30 25.47 -3.40
N SER A 79 -7.92 24.30 -3.16
CA SER A 79 -8.66 24.06 -1.90
C SER A 79 -7.72 23.89 -0.72
N THR A 80 -8.09 24.52 0.41
CA THR A 80 -7.39 24.35 1.68
C THR A 80 -7.98 23.19 2.45
N LEU A 81 -7.13 22.25 2.89
CA LEU A 81 -7.50 21.07 3.64
C LEU A 81 -6.84 21.01 5.00
N HIS A 82 -7.53 20.41 5.99
CA HIS A 82 -6.93 20.03 7.27
C HIS A 82 -6.71 18.53 7.30
N LEU A 83 -5.45 18.14 7.33
CA LEU A 83 -5.00 16.75 7.17
C LEU A 83 -4.36 16.24 8.45
N LEU A 84 -4.76 15.03 8.88
CA LEU A 84 -4.06 14.30 9.94
C LEU A 84 -2.95 13.45 9.33
N VAL A 85 -1.73 13.67 9.73
CA VAL A 85 -0.56 12.93 9.27
C VAL A 85 -0.53 11.53 9.89
N LEU A 86 -0.40 10.50 9.07
CA LEU A 86 -0.20 9.11 9.49
C LEU A 86 1.25 8.66 9.31
N SER A 87 1.88 9.08 8.23
CA SER A 87 3.31 8.89 7.98
C SER A 87 3.82 10.00 7.06
N SER A 88 5.10 10.29 7.15
CA SER A 88 5.76 11.27 6.28
C SER A 88 7.11 10.75 5.86
N THR A 89 7.35 10.74 4.54
CA THR A 89 8.64 10.47 3.91
C THR A 89 9.00 11.62 3.00
N VAL A 90 10.18 11.61 2.41
CA VAL A 90 10.58 12.62 1.43
C VAL A 90 9.74 12.51 0.15
N GLU A 91 9.32 11.29 -0.22
CA GLU A 91 8.59 11.03 -1.46
C GLU A 91 7.11 11.37 -1.35
N ASP A 92 6.47 10.98 -0.25
CA ASP A 92 5.07 11.31 0.00
C ASP A 92 4.71 11.28 1.51
N THR A 93 3.58 11.91 1.81
CA THR A 93 3.00 11.93 3.16
C THR A 93 1.62 11.31 3.10
N THR A 94 1.41 10.22 3.86
CA THR A 94 0.08 9.62 4.00
C THR A 94 -0.72 10.33 5.08
N VAL A 95 -1.92 10.77 4.72
CA VAL A 95 -2.76 11.63 5.55
C VAL A 95 -4.21 11.17 5.56
N VAL A 96 -4.98 11.70 6.51
CA VAL A 96 -6.45 11.61 6.52
C VAL A 96 -7.02 13.02 6.41
N ASP A 97 -7.82 13.27 5.39
CA ASP A 97 -8.64 14.48 5.36
C ASP A 97 -9.67 14.43 6.49
N LEU A 98 -9.61 15.38 7.40
CA LEU A 98 -10.46 15.42 8.59
C LEU A 98 -11.92 15.72 8.27
N ALA A 99 -12.20 16.39 7.15
CA ALA A 99 -13.57 16.71 6.73
C ALA A 99 -14.28 15.48 6.16
N THR A 100 -13.65 14.78 5.24
CA THR A 100 -14.21 13.62 4.54
C THR A 100 -13.88 12.29 5.21
N ARG A 101 -12.85 12.24 6.04
CA ARG A 101 -12.25 11.05 6.65
C ARG A 101 -11.71 10.06 5.61
N THR A 102 -11.23 10.57 4.52
CA THR A 102 -10.62 9.81 3.45
C THR A 102 -9.12 9.76 3.64
N VAL A 103 -8.53 8.58 3.46
CA VAL A 103 -7.08 8.42 3.44
C VAL A 103 -6.59 8.90 2.07
N MET A 104 -5.56 9.73 2.08
CA MET A 104 -4.94 10.32 0.89
C MET A 104 -3.42 10.23 1.01
N ARG A 105 -2.75 10.44 -0.11
CA ARG A 105 -1.32 10.74 -0.14
C ARG A 105 -1.12 12.13 -0.69
N VAL A 106 -0.24 12.89 -0.07
CA VAL A 106 0.12 14.22 -0.55
C VAL A 106 1.61 14.27 -0.85
N ARG A 107 1.95 14.74 -2.04
CA ARG A 107 3.32 15.07 -2.41
C ARG A 107 3.57 16.50 -1.98
N VAL A 108 4.49 16.65 -1.03
CA VAL A 108 4.87 17.95 -0.49
C VAL A 108 6.14 18.42 -1.22
N PRO A 109 6.22 19.65 -1.70
CA PRO A 109 7.41 20.19 -2.38
C PRO A 109 8.50 20.54 -1.34
N TRP A 110 9.06 19.51 -0.68
CA TRP A 110 10.15 19.71 0.26
C TRP A 110 11.38 20.28 -0.46
N PRO A 111 12.07 21.28 0.13
CA PRO A 111 13.35 21.74 -0.38
C PRO A 111 14.35 20.58 -0.41
N GLU A 112 15.27 20.58 -1.37
CA GLU A 112 16.30 19.56 -1.49
C GLU A 112 17.12 19.43 -0.19
N GLY A 113 17.31 18.21 0.27
CA GLY A 113 17.99 17.91 1.53
C GLY A 113 17.19 18.18 2.80
N HIS A 114 15.94 18.67 2.67
CA HIS A 114 15.08 18.90 3.83
C HIS A 114 14.42 17.60 4.31
N GLU A 115 14.55 17.30 5.59
CA GLU A 115 13.76 16.23 6.22
C GLU A 115 12.40 16.80 6.66
N PRO A 116 11.29 16.07 6.37
CA PRO A 116 9.97 16.48 6.83
C PRO A 116 9.93 16.70 8.35
N ASP A 117 9.60 17.93 8.79
CA ASP A 117 9.42 18.29 10.21
C ASP A 117 7.95 18.20 10.61
N ILE A 118 7.31 17.10 10.23
CA ILE A 118 5.93 16.77 10.63
C ILE A 118 5.89 15.37 11.19
N ASN A 119 5.21 15.23 12.32
CA ASN A 119 5.15 13.97 13.05
C ASN A 119 3.83 13.25 12.82
N THR A 120 3.83 11.95 13.08
CA THR A 120 2.61 11.16 13.08
C THR A 120 1.60 11.75 14.06
N PHE A 121 0.36 11.93 13.59
CA PHE A 121 -0.79 12.56 14.26
C PHE A 121 -0.75 14.07 14.39
N ASP A 122 0.20 14.73 13.78
CA ASP A 122 0.08 16.17 13.59
C ASP A 122 -1.07 16.48 12.62
N VAL A 123 -1.77 17.55 12.90
CA VAL A 123 -2.77 18.12 12.02
C VAL A 123 -2.11 19.28 11.28
N VAL A 124 -2.13 19.19 9.97
CA VAL A 124 -1.55 20.21 9.10
C VAL A 124 -2.61 20.81 8.19
N GLU A 125 -2.45 22.06 7.88
CA GLU A 125 -3.19 22.74 6.84
C GLU A 125 -2.34 22.78 5.57
N VAL A 126 -2.95 22.43 4.44
CA VAL A 126 -2.31 22.42 3.12
C VAL A 126 -3.24 23.04 2.08
N THR A 127 -2.67 23.64 1.04
CA THR A 127 -3.39 24.04 -0.17
C THR A 127 -3.07 23.07 -1.28
N LEU A 128 -4.10 22.51 -1.93
CA LEU A 128 -3.89 21.62 -3.07
C LEU A 128 -3.39 22.44 -4.27
N ALA A 129 -2.47 21.86 -5.05
CA ALA A 129 -2.06 22.42 -6.32
C ALA A 129 -3.26 22.57 -7.26
N GLU A 130 -3.26 23.61 -8.11
CA GLU A 130 -4.35 23.85 -9.06
C GLU A 130 -4.48 22.72 -10.09
N ASP A 131 -3.36 22.20 -10.57
CA ASP A 131 -3.29 21.05 -11.48
C ASP A 131 -2.43 19.93 -10.87
N PRO A 132 -2.99 19.12 -9.97
CA PRO A 132 -2.25 18.06 -9.34
C PRO A 132 -1.96 16.93 -10.35
N GLU A 133 -0.71 16.49 -10.42
CA GLU A 133 -0.33 15.30 -11.17
C GLU A 133 -1.18 14.09 -10.74
N ARG A 134 -1.79 13.43 -11.72
CA ARG A 134 -2.79 12.38 -11.47
C ARG A 134 -2.44 11.02 -12.06
N ASP A 135 -1.28 10.85 -12.64
CA ASP A 135 -0.97 9.74 -13.55
C ASP A 135 -0.34 8.51 -12.88
N ASP A 136 -0.33 8.44 -11.56
CA ASP A 136 0.19 7.27 -10.87
C ASP A 136 -0.89 6.20 -10.69
N LEU A 137 -0.88 5.20 -11.57
CA LEU A 137 -1.83 4.09 -11.56
C LEU A 137 -1.77 3.27 -10.27
N ALA A 138 -0.60 3.19 -9.66
CA ALA A 138 -0.41 2.42 -8.41
C ALA A 138 -0.84 3.20 -7.17
N ARG A 139 -0.98 4.53 -7.27
CA ARG A 139 -1.31 5.42 -6.16
C ARG A 139 -2.39 6.44 -6.55
N PRO A 140 -3.60 5.98 -6.89
CA PRO A 140 -4.67 6.85 -7.41
C PRO A 140 -5.16 7.91 -6.41
N GLU A 141 -4.90 7.73 -5.11
CA GLU A 141 -5.21 8.69 -4.05
C GLU A 141 -4.14 9.77 -3.87
N ALA A 142 -3.04 9.72 -4.63
CA ALA A 142 -1.97 10.71 -4.54
C ALA A 142 -2.39 12.04 -5.17
N THR A 143 -2.01 13.14 -4.52
CA THR A 143 -2.23 14.50 -5.01
C THR A 143 -1.04 15.37 -4.60
N THR A 144 -0.87 16.50 -5.26
CA THR A 144 0.21 17.44 -4.97
C THR A 144 -0.33 18.64 -4.19
N VAL A 145 0.42 19.13 -3.21
CA VAL A 145 0.13 20.38 -2.50
C VAL A 145 0.99 21.52 -3.08
N ALA A 146 0.44 22.72 -3.04
CA ALA A 146 1.09 23.90 -3.59
C ALA A 146 2.25 24.39 -2.72
N ASP A 147 2.08 24.32 -1.39
CA ASP A 147 2.99 24.88 -0.41
C ASP A 147 3.38 23.89 0.66
N LEU A 148 4.37 24.25 1.48
CA LEU A 148 4.73 23.46 2.66
C LEU A 148 3.56 23.42 3.66
N PRO A 149 3.33 22.27 4.30
CA PRO A 149 2.29 22.10 5.29
C PRO A 149 2.47 23.05 6.49
N ARG A 150 1.39 23.71 6.90
CA ARG A 150 1.36 24.54 8.11
C ARG A 150 0.85 23.71 9.28
N HIS A 151 1.67 23.52 10.31
CA HIS A 151 1.25 22.84 11.52
C HIS A 151 0.13 23.59 12.24
N VAL A 152 -0.97 22.89 12.57
CA VAL A 152 -2.16 23.41 13.26
C VAL A 152 -2.25 22.88 14.68
N GLY A 153 -1.84 21.64 14.92
CA GLY A 153 -1.87 21.00 16.22
C GLY A 153 -1.65 19.50 16.11
N THR A 154 -1.91 18.75 17.18
CA THR A 154 -1.74 17.29 17.23
C THR A 154 -3.02 16.63 17.72
N LEU A 155 -3.53 15.64 16.99
CA LEU A 155 -4.71 14.87 17.39
C LEU A 155 -4.30 13.72 18.32
N ARG A 156 -4.97 13.62 19.50
CA ARG A 156 -4.65 12.60 20.50
C ARG A 156 -5.91 12.01 21.15
N GLY A 157 -5.73 10.92 21.88
CA GLY A 157 -6.72 10.33 22.77
C GLY A 157 -7.95 9.80 22.03
N ARG A 158 -9.15 9.96 22.64
CA ARG A 158 -10.40 9.32 22.17
C ARG A 158 -10.78 9.67 20.75
N HIS A 159 -10.45 10.86 20.26
CA HIS A 159 -10.79 11.31 18.91
C HIS A 159 -9.96 10.57 17.88
N LEU A 160 -8.65 10.47 18.08
CA LEU A 160 -7.74 9.70 17.27
C LEU A 160 -8.16 8.23 17.22
N ARG A 161 -8.42 7.61 18.38
CA ARG A 161 -8.87 6.22 18.47
C ARG A 161 -10.14 5.95 17.66
N LYS A 162 -11.15 6.82 17.79
CA LYS A 162 -12.40 6.69 17.05
C LYS A 162 -12.19 6.84 15.54
N LEU A 163 -11.27 7.71 15.13
CA LEU A 163 -10.94 7.92 13.72
C LEU A 163 -10.23 6.68 13.16
N LEU A 164 -9.12 6.24 13.78
CA LEU A 164 -8.35 5.08 13.33
C LEU A 164 -9.22 3.82 13.20
N ARG A 165 -10.03 3.48 14.23
CA ARG A 165 -10.95 2.32 14.17
C ARG A 165 -11.89 2.33 12.96
N ARG A 166 -12.28 3.50 12.47
CA ARG A 166 -13.17 3.61 11.29
C ARG A 166 -12.44 3.42 9.98
N LEU A 167 -11.13 3.63 9.99
CA LEU A 167 -10.27 3.54 8.82
C LEU A 167 -9.61 2.16 8.67
N VAL A 168 -9.69 1.31 9.70
CA VAL A 168 -9.14 -0.05 9.66
C VAL A 168 -9.82 -0.83 8.54
N ALA A 169 -9.00 -1.39 7.65
CA ALA A 169 -9.44 -2.29 6.60
C ALA A 169 -9.84 -3.65 7.18
N SER A 170 -10.87 -4.27 6.59
CA SER A 170 -11.25 -5.64 6.91
C SER A 170 -10.17 -6.62 6.43
N PRO A 171 -9.85 -7.68 7.20
CA PRO A 171 -8.85 -8.68 6.81
C PRO A 171 -9.35 -9.64 5.72
N ASP A 172 -10.39 -9.28 4.98
CA ASP A 172 -10.97 -10.11 3.96
C ASP A 172 -10.13 -10.06 2.67
N GLY A 173 -9.38 -11.12 2.41
CA GLY A 173 -8.60 -11.29 1.19
C GLY A 173 -7.16 -10.73 1.27
N PRO A 174 -6.47 -10.71 0.11
CA PRO A 174 -5.07 -10.32 0.07
C PRO A 174 -4.88 -8.85 0.45
N LEU A 175 -3.82 -8.58 1.20
CA LEU A 175 -3.44 -7.24 1.63
C LEU A 175 -3.31 -6.30 0.42
N LEU A 176 -3.95 -5.13 0.47
CA LEU A 176 -4.03 -4.16 -0.63
C LEU A 176 -4.60 -4.74 -1.95
N GLY A 177 -5.35 -5.85 -1.87
CA GLY A 177 -6.06 -6.43 -3.00
C GLY A 177 -5.21 -7.22 -4.01
N PHE A 178 -3.95 -7.53 -3.70
CA PHE A 178 -3.10 -8.40 -4.52
C PHE A 178 -2.24 -9.34 -3.66
N PRO A 179 -1.92 -10.56 -4.17
CA PRO A 179 -1.12 -11.54 -3.44
C PRO A 179 0.36 -11.13 -3.42
N GLY A 180 1.13 -11.72 -2.50
CA GLY A 180 2.58 -11.52 -2.42
C GLY A 180 3.02 -10.12 -1.96
N PRO A 181 4.33 -9.85 -1.94
CA PRO A 181 4.91 -8.60 -1.46
C PRO A 181 4.95 -7.50 -2.53
N SER A 182 4.83 -7.83 -3.81
CA SER A 182 4.92 -6.89 -4.93
C SER A 182 4.03 -7.32 -6.09
N ALA A 183 3.74 -6.37 -6.97
CA ALA A 183 3.09 -6.60 -8.26
C ALA A 183 3.71 -5.72 -9.33
N PRO A 184 3.70 -6.14 -10.62
CA PRO A 184 4.11 -5.31 -11.73
C PRO A 184 3.28 -4.03 -11.81
N TYR A 185 3.93 -2.91 -12.11
CA TYR A 185 3.26 -1.59 -12.17
C TYR A 185 2.05 -1.57 -13.13
N TRP A 186 2.15 -2.25 -14.26
CA TRP A 186 1.07 -2.30 -15.26
C TRP A 186 -0.17 -3.11 -14.81
N GLU A 187 -0.08 -3.90 -13.73
CA GLU A 187 -1.22 -4.60 -13.15
C GLU A 187 -2.11 -3.71 -12.29
N PHE A 188 -1.65 -2.51 -11.93
CA PHE A 188 -2.42 -1.53 -11.17
C PHE A 188 -3.46 -0.81 -12.03
N ARG A 189 -4.11 -1.53 -12.93
CA ARG A 189 -5.23 -1.03 -13.72
C ARG A 189 -6.53 -1.16 -12.92
N GLY A 190 -7.21 -0.03 -12.72
CA GLY A 190 -8.45 0.03 -11.96
C GLY A 190 -8.24 0.40 -10.49
N PHE A 191 -9.35 0.57 -9.77
CA PHE A 191 -9.33 1.02 -8.37
C PHE A 191 -8.91 -0.13 -7.46
N ARG A 192 -7.66 -0.12 -7.04
CA ARG A 192 -7.15 -0.92 -5.92
C ARG A 192 -6.73 0.03 -4.82
N PRO A 193 -6.95 -0.32 -3.53
CA PRO A 193 -6.41 0.48 -2.44
C PRO A 193 -4.88 0.41 -2.49
N SER A 194 -4.21 1.56 -2.56
CA SER A 194 -2.76 1.63 -2.46
C SER A 194 -2.28 1.96 -1.06
N VAL A 195 -3.22 2.17 -0.14
CA VAL A 195 -2.98 2.44 1.27
C VAL A 195 -4.06 1.79 2.12
N ALA A 196 -3.67 1.18 3.23
CA ALA A 196 -4.59 0.61 4.22
C ALA A 196 -4.03 0.76 5.64
N ILE A 197 -4.90 1.10 6.58
CA ILE A 197 -4.65 0.90 8.01
C ILE A 197 -5.19 -0.48 8.34
N ILE A 198 -4.34 -1.34 8.88
CA ILE A 198 -4.71 -2.72 9.22
C ILE A 198 -4.54 -2.98 10.71
N GLU A 199 -5.37 -3.87 11.25
CA GLU A 199 -5.18 -4.49 12.56
C GLU A 199 -4.65 -5.91 12.32
N PRO A 200 -3.36 -6.17 12.63
CA PRO A 200 -2.76 -7.49 12.41
C PRO A 200 -3.45 -8.58 13.23
N THR A 201 -3.68 -9.75 12.65
CA THR A 201 -4.25 -10.93 13.36
C THR A 201 -3.25 -11.52 14.36
N ARG A 202 -1.96 -11.34 14.13
CA ARG A 202 -0.85 -11.61 15.06
C ARG A 202 -0.06 -10.34 15.27
N ARG A 203 0.32 -10.07 16.54
CA ARG A 203 1.07 -8.87 16.93
C ARG A 203 2.32 -8.67 16.07
N PRO A 204 2.61 -7.43 15.67
CA PRO A 204 3.77 -7.13 14.84
C PRO A 204 5.08 -7.38 15.58
N GLN A 205 6.10 -7.74 14.81
CA GLN A 205 7.48 -7.88 15.26
C GLN A 205 8.36 -7.06 14.34
N LEU A 206 9.22 -6.22 14.86
CA LEU A 206 10.28 -5.56 14.09
C LEU A 206 11.51 -6.44 14.07
N ILE A 207 12.12 -6.58 12.91
CA ILE A 207 13.26 -7.47 12.68
C ILE A 207 14.27 -6.74 11.80
N ARG A 208 15.54 -6.80 12.19
CA ARG A 208 16.65 -6.34 11.33
C ARG A 208 17.04 -7.46 10.39
N ARG A 209 17.02 -7.18 9.11
CA ARG A 209 17.51 -8.10 8.09
C ARG A 209 19.03 -8.08 8.09
N GLN A 210 19.66 -9.24 8.29
CA GLN A 210 21.12 -9.33 8.39
C GLN A 210 21.84 -9.03 7.08
N ALA A 211 21.19 -9.30 5.94
CA ALA A 211 21.82 -9.16 4.62
C ALA A 211 22.13 -7.69 4.23
N ASP A 212 21.29 -6.74 4.65
CA ASP A 212 21.37 -5.34 4.23
C ASP A 212 21.14 -4.34 5.38
N GLY A 213 20.93 -4.83 6.60
CA GLY A 213 20.64 -3.99 7.77
C GLY A 213 19.28 -3.31 7.76
N THR A 214 18.41 -3.59 6.79
CA THR A 214 17.10 -2.96 6.69
C THR A 214 16.16 -3.46 7.79
N THR A 215 15.22 -2.60 8.19
CA THR A 215 14.18 -2.96 9.16
C THR A 215 12.98 -3.54 8.45
N TRP A 216 12.49 -4.67 8.94
CA TRP A 216 11.32 -5.36 8.46
C TRP A 216 10.29 -5.52 9.57
N VAL A 217 9.00 -5.56 9.20
CA VAL A 217 7.93 -5.94 10.11
C VAL A 217 7.35 -7.28 9.68
N ARG A 218 7.18 -8.17 10.64
CA ARG A 218 6.48 -9.45 10.49
C ARG A 218 5.18 -9.41 11.27
N PHE A 219 4.07 -9.83 10.65
CA PHE A 219 2.74 -9.84 11.28
C PHE A 219 1.82 -10.86 10.60
N GLY A 220 0.67 -11.17 11.24
CA GLY A 220 -0.37 -11.97 10.61
C GLY A 220 -1.38 -11.10 9.86
N TRP A 221 -1.79 -11.52 8.67
CA TRP A 221 -2.90 -10.94 7.93
C TRP A 221 -3.75 -12.05 7.32
N ASP A 222 -5.04 -12.09 7.63
CA ASP A 222 -5.89 -13.22 7.35
C ASP A 222 -5.26 -14.53 7.87
N ARG A 223 -4.87 -15.45 7.00
CA ARG A 223 -4.18 -16.70 7.35
C ARG A 223 -2.67 -16.66 7.09
N ASP A 224 -2.20 -15.58 6.48
CA ASP A 224 -0.83 -15.44 6.02
C ASP A 224 0.11 -14.84 7.07
N ASP A 225 1.37 -15.22 6.98
CA ASP A 225 2.49 -14.61 7.70
C ASP A 225 3.18 -13.61 6.76
N VAL A 226 2.94 -12.33 6.99
CA VAL A 226 3.35 -11.26 6.08
C VAL A 226 4.63 -10.62 6.59
N TRP A 227 5.56 -10.35 5.65
CA TRP A 227 6.83 -9.66 5.88
C TRP A 227 6.93 -8.46 4.97
N LEU A 228 7.11 -7.26 5.53
CA LEU A 228 7.23 -6.03 4.76
C LEU A 228 8.43 -5.21 5.22
N PRO A 229 9.13 -4.53 4.30
CA PRO A 229 10.10 -3.52 4.68
C PRO A 229 9.42 -2.37 5.41
N VAL A 230 10.11 -1.76 6.36
CA VAL A 230 9.61 -0.65 7.19
C VAL A 230 10.22 0.65 6.71
N GLU A 231 9.38 1.60 6.32
CA GLU A 231 9.77 2.99 5.98
C GLU A 231 9.55 3.95 7.17
N ASP A 232 8.93 3.47 8.24
CA ASP A 232 8.74 4.22 9.49
C ASP A 232 10.08 4.48 10.19
N ARG A 233 10.54 5.72 10.14
CA ARG A 233 11.80 6.15 10.78
C ARG A 233 11.79 5.95 12.29
N ASN A 234 10.64 6.13 12.95
CA ASN A 234 10.54 5.96 14.40
C ASN A 234 10.66 4.48 14.78
N ALA A 235 10.03 3.58 14.01
CA ALA A 235 10.16 2.15 14.20
C ALA A 235 11.59 1.66 13.93
N ALA A 236 12.24 2.15 12.89
CA ALA A 236 13.64 1.83 12.59
C ALA A 236 14.57 2.32 13.71
N ARG A 237 14.44 3.58 14.15
CA ARG A 237 15.21 4.15 15.27
C ARG A 237 15.00 3.39 16.59
N ALA A 238 13.76 2.94 16.86
CA ALA A 238 13.46 2.15 18.04
C ALA A 238 14.22 0.81 18.05
N LEU A 239 14.31 0.15 16.90
CA LEU A 239 15.08 -1.09 16.75
C LEU A 239 16.57 -0.83 16.93
N ASP A 240 17.10 0.26 16.37
CA ASP A 240 18.50 0.68 16.50
C ASP A 240 18.88 1.00 17.95
N ALA A 241 18.06 1.82 18.60
CA ALA A 241 18.28 2.23 19.99
C ALA A 241 18.24 1.03 20.96
N ALA A 242 17.39 0.04 20.68
CA ALA A 242 17.32 -1.18 21.49
C ALA A 242 18.53 -2.11 21.30
N ARG A 243 19.37 -1.89 20.27
CA ARG A 243 20.53 -2.73 19.89
C ARG A 243 20.18 -4.21 19.80
N ARG A 244 18.99 -4.51 19.25
CA ARG A 244 18.47 -5.88 19.11
C ARG A 244 18.16 -6.17 17.67
N GLU A 245 18.30 -7.41 17.27
CA GLU A 245 17.91 -7.87 15.94
C GLU A 245 16.37 -8.02 15.79
N ARG A 246 15.68 -8.16 16.93
CA ARG A 246 14.22 -8.35 16.97
C ARG A 246 13.60 -7.67 18.18
N LEU A 247 12.46 -7.01 17.93
CA LEU A 247 11.56 -6.48 18.96
C LEU A 247 10.16 -7.04 18.76
N SER A 248 9.51 -7.49 19.84
CA SER A 248 8.14 -7.99 19.83
C SER A 248 7.46 -7.79 21.17
N GLY A 249 6.12 -7.79 21.20
CA GLY A 249 5.32 -7.68 22.42
C GLY A 249 5.77 -6.52 23.30
N LYS A 250 6.07 -6.78 24.58
CA LYS A 250 6.45 -5.76 25.56
C LYS A 250 7.73 -5.00 25.16
N SER A 251 8.73 -5.69 24.60
CA SER A 251 9.98 -5.04 24.19
C SER A 251 9.75 -4.06 23.04
N LEU A 252 8.87 -4.38 22.10
CA LEU A 252 8.48 -3.48 21.04
C LEU A 252 7.70 -2.28 21.56
N ALA A 253 6.71 -2.51 22.42
CA ALA A 253 5.94 -1.44 23.03
C ALA A 253 6.82 -0.46 23.85
N THR A 254 7.78 -0.98 24.62
CA THR A 254 8.73 -0.14 25.36
C THR A 254 9.62 0.68 24.43
N ALA A 255 10.14 0.09 23.36
CA ALA A 255 11.01 0.77 22.41
C ALA A 255 10.29 1.86 21.61
N LEU A 256 9.01 1.63 21.25
CA LEU A 256 8.18 2.60 20.55
C LEU A 256 7.58 3.68 21.48
N GLY A 257 7.52 3.43 22.79
CA GLY A 257 6.82 4.28 23.75
C GLY A 257 5.28 4.13 23.73
N PHE A 258 4.75 3.15 22.98
CA PHE A 258 3.31 2.85 22.91
C PHE A 258 3.08 1.38 22.54
N ASP A 259 1.88 0.85 22.83
CA ASP A 259 1.47 -0.50 22.39
C ASP A 259 1.03 -0.46 20.92
N PRO A 260 1.79 -1.08 20.00
CA PRO A 260 1.48 -1.09 18.56
C PRO A 260 0.26 -1.97 18.30
N GLN A 261 -0.77 -1.39 17.69
CA GLN A 261 -1.99 -2.10 17.36
C GLN A 261 -2.28 -2.10 15.86
N TYR A 262 -1.96 -1.02 15.19
CA TYR A 262 -2.23 -0.88 13.77
C TYR A 262 -0.93 -0.74 12.98
N LEU A 263 -0.98 -1.14 11.71
CA LEU A 263 0.05 -0.87 10.73
C LEU A 263 -0.56 -0.06 9.59
N LEU A 264 0.15 0.95 9.14
CA LEU A 264 -0.13 1.63 7.90
C LEU A 264 0.67 0.94 6.80
N VAL A 265 -0.01 0.27 5.89
CA VAL A 265 0.61 -0.41 4.76
C VAL A 265 0.31 0.35 3.49
N THR A 266 1.32 0.57 2.68
CA THR A 266 1.22 1.33 1.43
C THR A 266 1.88 0.59 0.28
N VAL A 267 1.60 1.03 -0.94
CA VAL A 267 2.30 0.60 -2.16
C VAL A 267 3.40 1.62 -2.46
N SER A 268 4.63 1.16 -2.66
CA SER A 268 5.77 2.03 -3.03
C SER A 268 5.60 2.62 -4.43
N PRO A 269 6.33 3.69 -4.78
CA PRO A 269 6.59 4.03 -6.18
C PRO A 269 7.14 2.83 -6.95
N PRO A 270 6.97 2.81 -8.29
CA PRO A 270 7.54 1.75 -9.10
C PRO A 270 9.07 1.76 -9.03
N ARG A 271 9.66 0.59 -8.75
CA ARG A 271 11.11 0.33 -8.77
C ARG A 271 11.33 -0.88 -9.66
N ASP A 272 12.13 -0.76 -10.70
CA ASP A 272 12.37 -1.81 -11.69
C ASP A 272 11.08 -2.41 -12.27
N GLY A 273 10.09 -1.56 -12.54
CA GLY A 273 8.79 -1.94 -13.08
C GLY A 273 7.82 -2.61 -12.10
N HIS A 274 8.17 -2.73 -10.81
CA HIS A 274 7.33 -3.31 -9.76
C HIS A 274 7.02 -2.28 -8.66
N CYS A 275 5.83 -2.42 -8.07
CA CYS A 275 5.46 -1.72 -6.84
C CYS A 275 5.42 -2.72 -5.68
N TYR A 276 5.93 -2.31 -4.53
CA TYR A 276 6.10 -3.14 -3.35
C TYR A 276 5.17 -2.70 -2.23
N LYS A 277 4.66 -3.65 -1.46
CA LYS A 277 4.02 -3.34 -0.19
C LYS A 277 5.08 -2.96 0.82
N VAL A 278 4.87 -1.86 1.52
CA VAL A 278 5.76 -1.36 2.58
C VAL A 278 4.95 -1.01 3.82
N CYS A 279 5.54 -1.14 4.98
CA CYS A 279 4.98 -0.63 6.23
C CYS A 279 5.44 0.81 6.40
N ALA A 280 4.54 1.76 6.12
CA ALA A 280 4.83 3.19 6.19
C ALA A 280 4.77 3.74 7.62
N ALA A 281 3.99 3.11 8.53
CA ALA A 281 3.98 3.46 9.95
C ALA A 281 3.51 2.31 10.83
N VAL A 282 4.05 2.28 12.06
CA VAL A 282 3.55 1.48 13.17
C VAL A 282 2.74 2.41 14.08
N LEU A 283 1.45 2.12 14.26
CA LEU A 283 0.52 3.03 14.89
C LEU A 283 -0.01 2.46 16.22
N PRO A 284 -0.22 3.32 17.23
CA PRO A 284 -0.83 2.93 18.50
C PRO A 284 -2.33 2.68 18.33
N ARG A 285 -2.93 2.19 19.38
CA ARG A 285 -4.40 2.07 19.49
C ARG A 285 -5.12 3.43 19.43
N GLY A 286 -4.42 4.52 19.67
CA GLY A 286 -4.92 5.89 19.73
C GLY A 286 -5.35 6.30 21.15
#